data_67c4650731d25e226f058df10c8215ea
#
_entry.id   67c4650731d25e226f058df10c8215ea
#
_cell.length_a   1.000
_cell.length_b   1.000
_cell.length_c   1.000
_cell.angle_alpha   90.00
_cell.angle_beta   90.00
_cell.angle_gamma   90.00
#
_symmetry.space_group_name_H-M   'P 1'
#
loop_
_entity.id
_entity.type
_entity.pdbx_description
1 polymer ?
#
loop_
_entity_poly.entity_id
_entity_poly.type
_entity_poly.pdbx_seq_one_letter_code
_entity_poly.pdbx_strand_id
1 'polypeptide(L)'
;MAGVRLGVSYKFLTVTVGSLFLLAACSEEAPQTTQVMESEAPMAAPVEPGLGINPRGKTELEIDMSRIHNPQIAEVFDYIDTNIDSHVENLQRWIQQPSVSNTGEGIQESAYMVEGFFDQLGCQETEVVDPGITEYGSQANPVVYAICDEGAEKTMAVYWMYDTMPITQPDLWLSPPFEARIVEQPPFDKVIIGRGANNSKGRQMSFWNAMMSIKAVAGSLPVNLIFLAEGDEERMSIGYRKFIRDNPDLFTEADVMWGGGSSEGSVFVELISSGEQWGRGPTYSNIHGGRKRQVDAPAWRHIKMLATLVDDTGNRVMIDGFYDDIVPLTEAEEAILMEAAEDFDVEVAAERLGVARFISDDPYEVQKMSRYGQSMNLDGIWAGNMFEGGSGAILPNRIVSKHNFRYVPNQTGPDIVNKLRAHLDKHGYEDVEINVVGDVPWAKMDDDNELSMAIREMRETFGAGNPEPIYEETILGGYWPAYLFAGDVYDIPIADGYVGGGGGAHAANEYFIIEGAGNTYGMAGMEKSIATAIYEYAGLNEEE
;
A
#
# COMPACT_ATOMS: atom_id res chain seq x y z
N MET A 1 -26.28 -44.22 -47.28
CA MET A 1 -25.99 -43.55 -48.54
C MET A 1 -25.33 -42.23 -48.29
N ALA A 2 -24.17 -42.06 -48.92
CA ALA A 2 -23.42 -40.82 -49.14
C ALA A 2 -22.97 -39.99 -47.92
N GLY A 3 -21.69 -40.20 -47.56
CA GLY A 3 -20.92 -39.27 -46.76
C GLY A 3 -20.37 -38.13 -47.60
N VAL A 4 -20.23 -36.95 -46.97
CA VAL A 4 -19.41 -35.87 -47.48
C VAL A 4 -18.32 -35.60 -46.43
N ARG A 5 -17.06 -35.90 -46.78
CA ARG A 5 -15.87 -35.44 -46.05
C ARG A 5 -15.41 -34.13 -46.67
N LEU A 6 -15.29 -33.10 -45.85
CA LEU A 6 -14.56 -31.87 -46.18
C LEU A 6 -13.19 -31.91 -45.49
N GLY A 7 -12.16 -32.08 -46.33
CA GLY A 7 -10.76 -32.02 -45.91
C GLY A 7 -10.28 -30.56 -45.91
N VAL A 8 -9.66 -30.13 -44.81
CA VAL A 8 -8.95 -28.86 -44.72
C VAL A 8 -7.45 -29.15 -44.81
N SER A 9 -6.82 -28.61 -45.86
CA SER A 9 -5.40 -28.76 -46.18
C SER A 9 -4.61 -27.64 -45.55
N TYR A 10 -3.70 -27.92 -44.63
CA TYR A 10 -2.70 -26.99 -44.14
C TYR A 10 -1.48 -26.97 -45.07
N LYS A 11 -1.16 -25.79 -45.63
CA LYS A 11 0.10 -25.55 -46.33
C LYS A 11 1.14 -25.07 -45.33
N PHE A 12 2.20 -25.86 -45.18
CA PHE A 12 3.44 -25.42 -44.51
C PHE A 12 4.24 -24.53 -45.49
N LEU A 13 4.66 -23.34 -44.97
CA LEU A 13 5.58 -22.46 -45.67
C LEU A 13 6.98 -22.66 -45.09
N THR A 14 7.86 -23.24 -45.90
CA THR A 14 9.27 -23.44 -45.57
C THR A 14 10.06 -22.20 -45.99
N VAL A 15 10.74 -21.56 -45.07
CA VAL A 15 11.68 -20.45 -45.35
C VAL A 15 13.09 -21.02 -45.40
N THR A 16 13.70 -20.95 -46.58
CA THR A 16 15.09 -21.34 -46.83
C THR A 16 16.02 -20.15 -46.57
N VAL A 17 17.00 -20.29 -45.67
CA VAL A 17 18.08 -19.32 -45.43
C VAL A 17 19.20 -19.58 -46.44
N GLY A 18 19.44 -18.63 -47.34
CA GLY A 18 20.54 -18.68 -48.26
C GLY A 18 21.77 -17.92 -47.69
N SER A 19 22.87 -18.63 -47.56
CA SER A 19 24.18 -18.08 -47.19
C SER A 19 24.86 -17.45 -48.41
N LEU A 20 25.25 -16.20 -48.32
CA LEU A 20 26.07 -15.50 -49.35
C LEU A 20 27.51 -15.43 -48.86
N PHE A 21 28.40 -16.09 -49.59
CA PHE A 21 29.88 -15.91 -49.50
C PHE A 21 30.29 -14.67 -50.28
N LEU A 22 31.06 -13.74 -49.67
CA LEU A 22 31.74 -12.63 -50.36
C LEU A 22 33.24 -12.92 -50.38
N LEU A 23 33.76 -12.96 -51.61
CA LEU A 23 35.15 -13.06 -51.93
C LEU A 23 35.88 -11.72 -51.72
N ALA A 24 37.04 -11.78 -51.11
CA ALA A 24 37.95 -10.64 -50.93
C ALA A 24 38.73 -10.44 -52.25
N ALA A 25 38.78 -9.19 -52.70
CA ALA A 25 39.71 -8.73 -53.72
C ALA A 25 40.66 -7.67 -53.13
N CYS A 26 41.95 -7.92 -53.22
CA CYS A 26 43.02 -6.97 -52.91
C CYS A 26 43.10 -5.88 -53.97
N SER A 27 43.29 -4.62 -53.56
CA SER A 27 43.80 -3.56 -54.42
C SER A 27 44.68 -2.60 -53.62
N GLU A 28 45.75 -2.15 -54.31
CA GLU A 28 46.97 -1.46 -53.89
C GLU A 28 46.72 -0.12 -53.17
N GLU A 29 47.67 0.18 -52.27
CA GLU A 29 47.83 1.46 -51.56
C GLU A 29 48.35 2.61 -52.47
N ALA A 30 47.72 3.79 -52.28
CA ALA A 30 48.28 5.08 -52.70
C ALA A 30 48.53 5.94 -51.44
N PRO A 31 49.52 6.82 -51.41
CA PRO A 31 50.04 7.46 -50.19
C PRO A 31 49.07 8.53 -49.65
N GLN A 32 48.77 8.42 -48.38
CA GLN A 32 47.95 9.39 -47.64
C GLN A 32 48.80 10.60 -47.20
N THR A 33 48.34 11.78 -47.58
CA THR A 33 48.73 13.06 -46.98
C THR A 33 48.09 13.23 -45.64
N THR A 34 48.88 13.36 -44.59
CA THR A 34 48.41 13.59 -43.19
C THR A 34 47.89 15.02 -43.09
N GLN A 35 46.54 15.15 -43.09
CA GLN A 35 45.89 16.36 -42.57
C GLN A 35 45.76 16.21 -41.06
N VAL A 36 46.35 17.15 -40.32
CA VAL A 36 46.11 17.32 -38.89
C VAL A 36 44.69 17.81 -38.73
N MET A 37 43.79 16.92 -38.27
CA MET A 37 42.47 17.32 -37.81
C MET A 37 42.64 17.94 -36.42
N GLU A 38 42.33 19.23 -36.29
CA GLU A 38 42.06 19.85 -35.00
C GLU A 38 40.90 19.07 -34.31
N SER A 39 41.18 18.56 -33.12
CA SER A 39 40.13 17.90 -32.31
C SER A 39 39.15 18.96 -31.84
N GLU A 40 37.98 19.01 -32.45
CA GLU A 40 36.83 19.66 -31.82
C GLU A 40 36.57 18.98 -30.48
N ALA A 41 36.49 19.77 -29.40
CA ALA A 41 36.08 19.29 -28.09
C ALA A 41 34.69 18.61 -28.22
N PRO A 42 34.44 17.47 -27.54
CA PRO A 42 33.16 16.82 -27.63
C PRO A 42 32.07 17.81 -27.18
N MET A 43 31.11 18.08 -28.05
CA MET A 43 29.89 18.81 -27.69
C MET A 43 29.26 18.07 -26.52
N ALA A 44 29.05 18.79 -25.40
CA ALA A 44 28.27 18.26 -24.29
C ALA A 44 26.95 17.76 -24.85
N ALA A 45 26.56 16.53 -24.47
CA ALA A 45 25.26 16.00 -24.82
C ALA A 45 24.18 17.02 -24.35
N PRO A 46 23.13 17.25 -25.14
CA PRO A 46 22.06 18.12 -24.72
C PRO A 46 21.52 17.59 -23.38
N VAL A 47 21.59 18.43 -22.35
CA VAL A 47 20.94 18.14 -21.07
C VAL A 47 19.44 18.06 -21.38
N GLU A 48 18.81 16.91 -21.18
CA GLU A 48 17.37 16.81 -21.29
C GLU A 48 16.74 17.85 -20.34
N PRO A 49 15.70 18.59 -20.76
CA PRO A 49 15.04 19.52 -19.87
C PRO A 49 14.48 18.72 -18.68
N GLY A 50 14.85 19.10 -17.46
CA GLY A 50 14.30 18.51 -16.23
C GLY A 50 12.77 18.60 -16.17
N LEU A 51 12.16 17.94 -15.22
CA LEU A 51 10.69 17.91 -15.03
C LEU A 51 10.12 19.30 -14.72
N GLY A 52 10.98 20.25 -14.31
CA GLY A 52 10.62 21.62 -13.98
C GLY A 52 9.65 21.66 -12.80
N ILE A 53 9.91 20.89 -11.77
CA ILE A 53 9.12 20.87 -10.56
C ILE A 53 9.35 22.14 -9.75
N ASN A 54 8.26 22.79 -9.32
CA ASN A 54 8.32 23.87 -8.35
C ASN A 54 8.26 23.26 -6.92
N PRO A 55 9.36 23.28 -6.14
CA PRO A 55 9.41 22.63 -4.82
C PRO A 55 8.32 23.12 -3.86
N ARG A 56 7.96 24.38 -3.93
CA ARG A 56 6.89 24.98 -3.10
C ARG A 56 5.50 24.73 -3.69
N GLY A 57 5.38 24.65 -5.01
CA GLY A 57 4.08 24.65 -5.69
C GLY A 57 3.31 25.96 -5.42
N LYS A 58 2.04 25.83 -5.09
CA LYS A 58 1.10 26.92 -4.73
C LYS A 58 0.58 26.78 -3.30
N THR A 59 1.33 26.11 -2.42
CA THR A 59 0.91 26.01 -1.01
C THR A 59 0.93 27.38 -0.35
N GLU A 60 -0.07 27.64 0.47
CA GLU A 60 -0.20 28.84 1.32
C GLU A 60 0.51 28.67 2.66
N LEU A 61 0.86 27.42 3.01
CA LEU A 61 1.61 27.11 4.23
C LEU A 61 3.05 27.59 4.11
N GLU A 62 3.60 28.05 5.23
CA GLU A 62 4.98 28.51 5.35
C GLU A 62 5.70 27.73 6.44
N ILE A 63 6.97 27.41 6.20
CA ILE A 63 7.84 26.79 7.19
C ILE A 63 8.33 27.92 8.11
N ASP A 64 8.11 27.78 9.41
CA ASP A 64 8.65 28.72 10.39
C ASP A 64 10.14 28.47 10.61
N MET A 65 10.97 29.16 9.84
CA MET A 65 12.43 29.03 9.91
C MET A 65 13.01 29.49 11.24
N SER A 66 12.23 30.21 12.11
CA SER A 66 12.71 30.58 13.44
C SER A 66 12.78 29.41 14.41
N ARG A 67 12.10 28.30 14.11
CA ARG A 67 12.14 27.04 14.87
C ARG A 67 13.24 26.09 14.37
N ILE A 68 13.94 26.44 13.30
CA ILE A 68 15.08 25.68 12.79
C ILE A 68 16.35 26.24 13.41
N HIS A 69 16.84 25.60 14.46
CA HIS A 69 18.01 26.03 15.22
C HIS A 69 19.30 25.44 14.65
N ASN A 70 19.24 24.24 14.06
CA ASN A 70 20.39 23.62 13.42
C ASN A 70 20.51 24.07 11.95
N PRO A 71 21.60 24.77 11.56
CA PRO A 71 21.77 25.28 10.19
C PRO A 71 21.85 24.18 9.13
N GLN A 72 22.24 22.95 9.48
CA GLN A 72 22.27 21.84 8.53
C GLN A 72 20.88 21.51 7.99
N ILE A 73 19.82 21.71 8.78
CA ILE A 73 18.44 21.45 8.32
C ILE A 73 18.11 22.40 7.15
N ALA A 74 18.50 23.68 7.24
CA ALA A 74 18.30 24.63 6.14
C ALA A 74 19.11 24.23 4.88
N GLU A 75 20.33 23.73 5.05
CA GLU A 75 21.15 23.24 3.95
C GLU A 75 20.51 21.97 3.30
N VAL A 76 19.91 21.09 4.10
CA VAL A 76 19.14 19.93 3.60
C VAL A 76 17.92 20.40 2.81
N PHE A 77 17.22 21.45 3.26
CA PHE A 77 16.09 22.04 2.53
C PHE A 77 16.51 22.56 1.16
N ASP A 78 17.63 23.29 1.10
CA ASP A 78 18.17 23.80 -0.17
C ASP A 78 18.60 22.66 -1.10
N TYR A 79 19.16 21.57 -0.55
CA TYR A 79 19.51 20.38 -1.30
C TYR A 79 18.28 19.70 -1.89
N ILE A 80 17.22 19.51 -1.10
CA ILE A 80 15.95 18.94 -1.55
C ILE A 80 15.36 19.79 -2.68
N ASP A 81 15.27 21.11 -2.51
CA ASP A 81 14.71 22.00 -3.53
C ASP A 81 15.51 21.95 -4.85
N THR A 82 16.83 21.87 -4.74
CA THR A 82 17.72 21.82 -5.92
C THR A 82 17.59 20.50 -6.67
N ASN A 83 17.33 19.39 -5.98
CA ASN A 83 17.32 18.05 -6.54
C ASN A 83 15.91 17.46 -6.75
N ILE A 84 14.86 18.26 -6.57
CA ILE A 84 13.47 17.77 -6.57
C ILE A 84 13.08 17.04 -7.85
N ASP A 85 13.55 17.48 -9.02
CA ASP A 85 13.28 16.79 -10.28
C ASP A 85 13.77 15.34 -10.24
N SER A 86 15.00 15.11 -9.75
CA SER A 86 15.55 13.75 -9.62
C SER A 86 14.87 12.94 -8.53
N HIS A 87 14.38 13.57 -7.47
CA HIS A 87 13.59 12.92 -6.42
C HIS A 87 12.24 12.41 -6.96
N VAL A 88 11.58 13.20 -7.79
CA VAL A 88 10.36 12.78 -8.49
C VAL A 88 10.64 11.66 -9.49
N GLU A 89 11.75 11.71 -10.21
CA GLU A 89 12.17 10.62 -11.11
C GLU A 89 12.44 9.30 -10.36
N ASN A 90 12.94 9.36 -9.12
CA ASN A 90 13.08 8.17 -8.27
C ASN A 90 11.72 7.52 -8.01
N LEU A 91 10.73 8.33 -7.65
CA LEU A 91 9.35 7.85 -7.45
C LEU A 91 8.74 7.30 -8.73
N GLN A 92 8.92 8.00 -9.88
CA GLN A 92 8.42 7.53 -11.17
C GLN A 92 8.97 6.14 -11.50
N ARG A 93 10.30 5.93 -11.36
CA ARG A 93 10.94 4.64 -11.62
C ARG A 93 10.39 3.53 -10.72
N TRP A 94 10.12 3.82 -9.46
CA TRP A 94 9.57 2.81 -8.55
C TRP A 94 8.11 2.48 -8.85
N ILE A 95 7.27 3.46 -9.20
CA ILE A 95 5.89 3.20 -9.65
C ILE A 95 5.87 2.41 -10.96
N GLN A 96 6.79 2.69 -11.88
CA GLN A 96 6.92 1.99 -13.16
C GLN A 96 7.32 0.52 -13.01
N GLN A 97 7.89 0.13 -11.88
CA GLN A 97 8.08 -1.27 -11.51
C GLN A 97 6.80 -1.80 -10.85
N PRO A 98 6.00 -2.65 -11.52
CA PRO A 98 4.87 -3.33 -10.89
C PRO A 98 5.29 -4.13 -9.66
N SER A 99 4.37 -4.27 -8.70
CA SER A 99 4.59 -5.06 -7.49
C SER A 99 3.26 -5.57 -6.93
N VAL A 100 2.49 -6.26 -7.78
CA VAL A 100 1.14 -6.70 -7.43
C VAL A 100 1.19 -7.95 -6.56
N SER A 101 0.93 -7.82 -5.27
CA SER A 101 1.10 -8.90 -4.29
C SER A 101 0.25 -10.13 -4.57
N ASN A 102 -1.02 -9.96 -4.97
CA ASN A 102 -1.96 -11.05 -5.18
C ASN A 102 -1.62 -11.96 -6.37
N THR A 103 -0.94 -11.41 -7.38
CA THR A 103 -0.57 -12.14 -8.60
C THR A 103 0.90 -12.51 -8.65
N GLY A 104 1.73 -11.86 -7.83
CA GLY A 104 3.18 -11.95 -7.87
C GLY A 104 3.82 -11.16 -9.02
N GLU A 105 3.04 -10.38 -9.79
CA GLU A 105 3.55 -9.62 -10.91
C GLU A 105 4.54 -8.55 -10.44
N GLY A 106 5.82 -8.68 -10.84
CA GLY A 106 6.88 -7.74 -10.56
C GLY A 106 7.32 -7.65 -9.08
N ILE A 107 6.82 -8.53 -8.22
CA ILE A 107 7.11 -8.53 -6.76
C ILE A 107 8.61 -8.75 -6.51
N GLN A 108 9.22 -9.74 -7.16
CA GLN A 108 10.63 -10.07 -6.93
C GLN A 108 11.55 -8.94 -7.44
N GLU A 109 11.23 -8.37 -8.59
CA GLU A 109 11.97 -7.25 -9.19
C GLU A 109 11.84 -5.99 -8.32
N SER A 110 10.66 -5.73 -7.75
CA SER A 110 10.45 -4.62 -6.81
C SER A 110 11.20 -4.81 -5.50
N ALA A 111 11.28 -6.05 -4.98
CA ALA A 111 12.09 -6.36 -3.80
C ALA A 111 13.57 -6.04 -4.03
N TYR A 112 14.15 -6.46 -5.16
CA TYR A 112 15.54 -6.11 -5.51
C TYR A 112 15.74 -4.61 -5.75
N MET A 113 14.71 -3.91 -6.23
CA MET A 113 14.79 -2.46 -6.36
C MET A 113 14.85 -1.77 -5.00
N VAL A 114 14.07 -2.25 -4.03
CA VAL A 114 14.09 -1.75 -2.65
C VAL A 114 15.42 -2.06 -1.96
N GLU A 115 15.96 -3.27 -2.12
CA GLU A 115 17.32 -3.62 -1.69
C GLU A 115 18.34 -2.60 -2.24
N GLY A 116 18.25 -2.29 -3.55
CA GLY A 116 19.10 -1.31 -4.20
C GLY A 116 18.94 0.12 -3.66
N PHE A 117 17.80 0.51 -3.11
CA PHE A 117 17.64 1.79 -2.40
C PHE A 117 18.41 1.80 -1.08
N PHE A 118 18.36 0.72 -0.33
CA PHE A 118 19.09 0.60 0.93
C PHE A 118 20.61 0.52 0.72
N ASP A 119 21.05 -0.18 -0.32
CA ASP A 119 22.47 -0.19 -0.75
C ASP A 119 22.95 1.23 -1.11
N GLN A 120 22.15 1.99 -1.86
CA GLN A 120 22.48 3.38 -2.23
C GLN A 120 22.53 4.31 -1.02
N LEU A 121 21.67 4.08 -0.03
CA LEU A 121 21.73 4.79 1.25
C LEU A 121 23.00 4.45 2.03
N GLY A 122 23.68 3.34 1.70
CA GLY A 122 24.93 2.90 2.31
C GLY A 122 24.72 2.05 3.55
N CYS A 123 23.60 1.32 3.62
CA CYS A 123 23.39 0.31 4.65
C CYS A 123 24.45 -0.80 4.51
N GLN A 124 24.96 -1.31 5.62
CA GLN A 124 26.04 -2.29 5.65
C GLN A 124 25.56 -3.73 5.46
N GLU A 125 24.30 -3.97 5.77
CA GLU A 125 23.61 -5.24 5.56
C GLU A 125 22.32 -4.99 4.79
N THR A 126 22.13 -5.68 3.67
CA THR A 126 20.91 -5.68 2.88
C THR A 126 20.63 -7.10 2.39
N GLU A 127 19.39 -7.56 2.52
CA GLU A 127 19.01 -8.91 2.11
C GLU A 127 17.55 -8.97 1.66
N VAL A 128 17.31 -9.68 0.53
CA VAL A 128 15.96 -10.09 0.08
C VAL A 128 15.71 -11.51 0.56
N VAL A 129 14.80 -11.68 1.51
CA VAL A 129 14.51 -12.96 2.16
C VAL A 129 13.18 -13.53 1.68
N ASP A 130 13.14 -14.82 1.36
CA ASP A 130 11.90 -15.58 1.13
C ASP A 130 11.43 -16.21 2.46
N PRO A 131 10.32 -15.76 3.06
CA PRO A 131 9.81 -16.33 4.31
C PRO A 131 9.21 -17.74 4.14
N GLY A 132 8.98 -18.20 2.91
CA GLY A 132 8.42 -19.53 2.61
C GLY A 132 6.90 -19.62 2.76
N ILE A 133 6.41 -20.81 3.12
CA ILE A 133 4.97 -21.06 3.30
C ILE A 133 4.49 -20.54 4.65
N THR A 134 3.43 -19.75 4.62
CA THR A 134 2.80 -19.15 5.81
C THR A 134 1.89 -20.14 6.55
N GLU A 135 1.44 -19.78 7.75
CA GLU A 135 0.44 -20.53 8.52
C GLU A 135 -0.91 -20.69 7.80
N TYR A 136 -1.18 -19.83 6.82
CA TYR A 136 -2.39 -19.90 5.97
C TYR A 136 -2.20 -20.80 4.73
N GLY A 137 -1.05 -21.43 4.59
CA GLY A 137 -0.75 -22.38 3.50
C GLY A 137 -0.41 -21.72 2.16
N SER A 138 -0.25 -20.41 2.12
CA SER A 138 0.17 -19.67 0.92
C SER A 138 1.67 -19.35 0.95
N GLN A 139 2.29 -19.25 -0.23
CA GLN A 139 3.65 -18.75 -0.36
C GLN A 139 3.68 -17.26 -0.02
N ALA A 140 4.59 -16.87 0.86
CA ALA A 140 4.87 -15.48 1.17
C ALA A 140 5.58 -14.77 0.01
N ASN A 141 5.36 -13.46 -0.13
CA ASN A 141 6.21 -12.61 -0.94
C ASN A 141 7.50 -12.26 -0.19
N PRO A 142 8.59 -11.89 -0.89
CA PRO A 142 9.85 -11.55 -0.24
C PRO A 142 9.73 -10.40 0.76
N VAL A 143 10.58 -10.44 1.78
CA VAL A 143 10.83 -9.34 2.71
C VAL A 143 12.22 -8.79 2.44
N VAL A 144 12.38 -7.47 2.44
CA VAL A 144 13.69 -6.81 2.29
C VAL A 144 14.09 -6.23 3.63
N TYR A 145 15.22 -6.68 4.14
CA TYR A 145 15.79 -6.25 5.41
C TYR A 145 17.08 -5.49 5.20
N ALA A 146 17.32 -4.41 5.96
CA ALA A 146 18.57 -3.69 5.91
C ALA A 146 18.93 -3.03 7.24
N ILE A 147 20.24 -2.98 7.54
CA ILE A 147 20.82 -2.25 8.68
C ILE A 147 21.73 -1.16 8.14
N CYS A 148 21.47 0.07 8.56
CA CYS A 148 22.29 1.24 8.31
C CYS A 148 22.84 1.75 9.65
N ASP A 149 24.01 1.24 10.05
CA ASP A 149 24.73 1.68 11.25
C ASP A 149 25.54 2.95 10.91
N GLU A 150 25.10 4.07 11.42
CA GLU A 150 25.76 5.39 11.24
C GLU A 150 26.62 5.76 12.46
N GLY A 151 26.70 4.90 13.47
CA GLY A 151 27.35 5.15 14.74
C GLY A 151 26.62 6.19 15.60
N ALA A 152 25.34 6.39 15.35
CA ALA A 152 24.48 7.29 16.11
C ALA A 152 24.08 6.69 17.47
N GLU A 153 23.64 7.53 18.41
CA GLU A 153 23.19 7.13 19.74
C GLU A 153 21.83 6.40 19.68
N LYS A 154 20.92 6.85 18.78
CA LYS A 154 19.56 6.35 18.67
C LYS A 154 19.41 5.46 17.43
N THR A 155 18.61 4.41 17.58
CA THR A 155 18.28 3.49 16.48
C THR A 155 16.79 3.50 16.22
N MET A 156 16.40 3.70 14.96
CA MET A 156 15.02 3.74 14.51
C MET A 156 14.73 2.54 13.59
N ALA A 157 13.75 1.74 13.95
CA ALA A 157 13.14 0.79 13.01
C ALA A 157 12.25 1.53 12.01
N VAL A 158 12.24 1.09 10.76
CA VAL A 158 11.44 1.72 9.69
C VAL A 158 10.63 0.65 8.95
N TYR A 159 9.32 0.76 9.04
CA TYR A 159 8.40 -0.11 8.33
C TYR A 159 8.11 0.41 6.92
N TRP A 160 8.25 -0.48 5.92
CA TRP A 160 7.84 -0.24 4.55
C TRP A 160 6.98 -1.38 4.00
N MET A 161 6.12 -1.05 3.04
CA MET A 161 5.48 -1.99 2.13
C MET A 161 5.83 -1.61 0.69
N TYR A 162 6.22 -2.57 -0.15
CA TYR A 162 6.52 -2.28 -1.55
C TYR A 162 5.51 -2.88 -2.52
N ASP A 163 4.59 -3.69 -2.01
CA ASP A 163 3.52 -4.28 -2.81
C ASP A 163 2.35 -3.31 -3.04
N THR A 164 1.51 -3.69 -3.96
CA THR A 164 0.32 -2.92 -4.35
C THR A 164 -0.88 -3.82 -4.61
N MET A 165 -2.06 -3.23 -4.48
CA MET A 165 -3.31 -3.82 -4.95
C MET A 165 -3.30 -4.08 -6.47
N PRO A 166 -4.04 -5.09 -6.97
CA PRO A 166 -4.24 -5.30 -8.39
C PRO A 166 -5.06 -4.16 -9.03
N ILE A 167 -5.00 -4.10 -10.37
CA ILE A 167 -5.81 -3.17 -11.16
C ILE A 167 -7.19 -3.79 -11.40
N THR A 168 -8.22 -3.24 -10.78
CA THR A 168 -9.59 -3.76 -10.86
C THR A 168 -10.47 -3.07 -11.90
N GLN A 169 -10.16 -1.83 -12.28
CA GLN A 169 -10.94 -1.01 -13.21
C GLN A 169 -10.03 -0.30 -14.21
N PRO A 170 -9.37 -1.05 -15.13
CA PRO A 170 -8.33 -0.50 -16.01
C PRO A 170 -8.83 0.62 -16.93
N ASP A 171 -10.10 0.57 -17.33
CA ASP A 171 -10.69 1.56 -18.26
C ASP A 171 -10.98 2.92 -17.61
N LEU A 172 -10.90 3.05 -16.29
CA LEU A 172 -11.14 4.31 -15.56
C LEU A 172 -9.87 5.12 -15.33
N TRP A 173 -8.70 4.59 -15.67
CA TRP A 173 -7.43 5.29 -15.47
C TRP A 173 -7.18 6.35 -16.54
N LEU A 174 -6.77 7.55 -16.12
CA LEU A 174 -6.37 8.65 -17.01
C LEU A 174 -5.03 8.37 -17.73
N SER A 175 -4.21 7.52 -17.15
CA SER A 175 -2.98 6.99 -17.75
C SER A 175 -2.82 5.53 -17.37
N PRO A 176 -2.06 4.70 -18.12
CA PRO A 176 -1.74 3.35 -17.67
C PRO A 176 -1.21 3.33 -16.23
N PRO A 177 -1.70 2.41 -15.36
CA PRO A 177 -1.46 2.43 -13.91
C PRO A 177 0.01 2.43 -13.48
N PHE A 178 0.91 1.91 -14.30
CA PHE A 178 2.34 1.84 -14.04
C PHE A 178 3.18 2.72 -14.98
N GLU A 179 2.58 3.74 -15.62
CA GLU A 179 3.34 4.75 -16.38
C GLU A 179 3.92 5.87 -15.51
N ALA A 180 3.34 6.09 -14.34
CA ALA A 180 3.76 7.15 -13.40
C ALA A 180 3.75 8.54 -14.06
N ARG A 181 2.65 8.89 -14.74
CA ARG A 181 2.53 10.19 -15.42
C ARG A 181 2.33 11.33 -14.44
N ILE A 182 3.02 12.42 -14.71
CA ILE A 182 2.77 13.70 -14.05
C ILE A 182 1.65 14.41 -14.84
N VAL A 183 0.58 14.77 -14.13
CA VAL A 183 -0.59 15.44 -14.70
C VAL A 183 -1.06 16.58 -13.78
N GLU A 184 -1.84 17.49 -14.32
CA GLU A 184 -2.58 18.48 -13.55
C GLU A 184 -3.85 17.83 -12.97
N GLN A 185 -4.08 18.03 -11.67
CA GLN A 185 -5.30 17.62 -10.97
C GLN A 185 -5.69 18.74 -9.98
N PRO A 186 -6.61 19.63 -10.35
CA PRO A 186 -6.97 20.76 -9.53
C PRO A 186 -7.33 20.38 -8.09
N PRO A 187 -6.81 21.12 -7.07
CA PRO A 187 -6.10 22.39 -7.19
C PRO A 187 -4.58 22.26 -7.46
N PHE A 188 -4.04 21.05 -7.65
CA PHE A 188 -2.61 20.78 -7.81
C PHE A 188 -2.18 20.90 -9.28
N ASP A 189 -1.09 21.63 -9.53
CA ASP A 189 -0.53 21.76 -10.90
C ASP A 189 0.17 20.47 -11.34
N LYS A 190 0.79 19.75 -10.40
CA LYS A 190 1.45 18.47 -10.69
C LYS A 190 1.15 17.43 -9.62
N VAL A 191 0.54 16.35 -10.05
CA VAL A 191 0.45 15.09 -9.29
C VAL A 191 1.02 13.97 -10.16
N ILE A 192 1.55 12.93 -9.53
CA ILE A 192 1.91 11.70 -10.22
C ILE A 192 0.77 10.69 -10.06
N ILE A 193 0.25 10.17 -11.18
CA ILE A 193 -0.78 9.13 -11.17
C ILE A 193 -0.13 7.78 -11.39
N GLY A 194 -0.44 6.82 -10.51
CA GLY A 194 0.01 5.44 -10.64
C GLY A 194 -0.46 4.56 -9.50
N ARG A 195 -0.57 3.26 -9.74
CA ARG A 195 -0.85 2.29 -8.68
C ARG A 195 0.35 2.22 -7.73
N GLY A 196 0.08 2.39 -6.43
CA GLY A 196 1.10 2.50 -5.40
C GLY A 196 1.60 3.93 -5.18
N ALA A 197 1.14 4.93 -5.93
CA ALA A 197 1.61 6.31 -5.80
C ALA A 197 1.35 6.87 -4.39
N ASN A 198 0.16 6.64 -3.83
CA ASN A 198 -0.19 7.05 -2.47
C ASN A 198 0.00 5.92 -1.46
N ASN A 199 -0.35 4.69 -1.82
CA ASN A 199 -0.31 3.52 -0.95
C ASN A 199 0.72 2.48 -1.47
N SER A 200 2.05 2.57 -1.11
CA SER A 200 2.64 3.59 -0.21
C SER A 200 3.96 4.15 -0.77
N LYS A 201 4.29 3.90 -2.07
CA LYS A 201 5.60 4.23 -2.68
C LYS A 201 5.95 5.72 -2.57
N GLY A 202 4.97 6.63 -2.68
CA GLY A 202 5.21 8.07 -2.61
C GLY A 202 5.79 8.52 -1.27
N ARG A 203 5.18 8.10 -0.17
CA ARG A 203 5.63 8.42 1.19
C ARG A 203 7.00 7.83 1.50
N GLN A 204 7.19 6.59 1.13
CA GLN A 204 8.43 5.85 1.40
C GLN A 204 9.59 6.37 0.54
N MET A 205 9.34 6.75 -0.72
CA MET A 205 10.33 7.41 -1.55
C MET A 205 10.70 8.78 -1.01
N SER A 206 9.72 9.55 -0.48
CA SER A 206 10.01 10.82 0.18
C SER A 206 10.87 10.63 1.43
N PHE A 207 10.63 9.56 2.21
CA PHE A 207 11.51 9.22 3.34
C PHE A 207 12.94 8.91 2.87
N TRP A 208 13.10 8.06 1.85
CA TRP A 208 14.42 7.70 1.33
C TRP A 208 15.16 8.92 0.75
N ASN A 209 14.48 9.76 -0.04
CA ASN A 209 15.06 10.99 -0.58
C ASN A 209 15.50 11.96 0.53
N ALA A 210 14.71 12.07 1.62
CA ALA A 210 15.09 12.88 2.79
C ALA A 210 16.37 12.34 3.44
N MET A 211 16.47 11.01 3.66
CA MET A 211 17.69 10.39 4.22
C MET A 211 18.90 10.59 3.30
N MET A 212 18.73 10.41 1.99
CA MET A 212 19.78 10.67 1.01
C MET A 212 20.23 12.14 1.02
N SER A 213 19.30 13.07 1.19
CA SER A 213 19.59 14.51 1.27
C SER A 213 20.36 14.88 2.54
N ILE A 214 19.97 14.32 3.69
CA ILE A 214 20.71 14.48 4.95
C ILE A 214 22.14 13.95 4.77
N LYS A 215 22.30 12.75 4.22
CA LYS A 215 23.62 12.14 4.00
C LYS A 215 24.49 12.95 3.03
N ALA A 216 23.89 13.52 1.99
CA ALA A 216 24.60 14.36 1.03
C ALA A 216 25.13 15.65 1.66
N VAL A 217 24.43 16.23 2.61
CA VAL A 217 24.79 17.48 3.32
C VAL A 217 25.67 17.21 4.53
N ALA A 218 25.24 16.30 5.42
CA ALA A 218 25.90 16.06 6.70
C ALA A 218 26.99 14.98 6.66
N GLY A 219 26.99 14.13 5.64
CA GLY A 219 27.92 13.00 5.47
C GLY A 219 27.49 11.71 6.17
N SER A 220 26.60 11.78 7.15
CA SER A 220 26.00 10.64 7.88
C SER A 220 24.57 10.98 8.28
N LEU A 221 23.78 9.96 8.65
CA LEU A 221 22.49 10.17 9.27
C LEU A 221 22.65 10.43 10.78
N PRO A 222 21.75 11.20 11.41
CA PRO A 222 21.79 11.45 12.84
C PRO A 222 21.21 10.30 13.69
N VAL A 223 20.70 9.26 13.03
CA VAL A 223 20.15 8.05 13.65
C VAL A 223 20.61 6.80 12.88
N ASN A 224 20.74 5.67 13.57
CA ASN A 224 20.86 4.37 12.89
C ASN A 224 19.48 3.94 12.39
N LEU A 225 19.41 3.22 11.27
CA LEU A 225 18.15 2.75 10.70
C LEU A 225 18.16 1.22 10.55
N ILE A 226 17.05 0.59 10.89
CA ILE A 226 16.77 -0.81 10.60
C ILE A 226 15.51 -0.84 9.72
N PHE A 227 15.68 -1.11 8.43
CA PHE A 227 14.56 -1.21 7.51
C PHE A 227 14.01 -2.62 7.43
N LEU A 228 12.69 -2.71 7.36
CA LEU A 228 12.01 -3.94 6.98
C LEU A 228 10.85 -3.61 6.04
N ALA A 229 11.00 -3.99 4.77
CA ALA A 229 10.02 -3.77 3.72
C ALA A 229 9.34 -5.07 3.31
N GLU A 230 8.01 -5.10 3.34
CA GLU A 230 7.22 -6.28 2.99
C GLU A 230 6.59 -6.19 1.61
N GLY A 231 6.32 -7.38 1.02
CA GLY A 231 5.59 -7.54 -0.23
C GLY A 231 4.21 -8.18 -0.07
N ASP A 232 3.68 -8.21 1.15
CA ASP A 232 2.44 -8.90 1.52
C ASP A 232 1.45 -8.03 2.31
N GLU A 233 1.62 -6.73 2.38
CA GLU A 233 0.70 -5.88 3.16
C GLU A 233 -0.73 -6.01 2.62
N GLU A 234 -0.90 -5.95 1.30
CA GLU A 234 -2.18 -6.12 0.61
C GLU A 234 -2.72 -7.56 0.66
N ARG A 235 -1.97 -8.47 1.29
CA ARG A 235 -2.34 -9.84 1.60
C ARG A 235 -2.31 -10.15 3.10
N MET A 236 -2.58 -9.14 3.95
CA MET A 236 -2.65 -9.26 5.42
C MET A 236 -1.29 -9.46 6.08
N SER A 237 -0.20 -8.99 5.48
CA SER A 237 1.16 -9.09 6.00
C SER A 237 1.57 -10.52 6.42
N ILE A 238 1.03 -11.53 5.73
CA ILE A 238 1.19 -12.93 6.16
C ILE A 238 2.64 -13.41 6.09
N GLY A 239 3.40 -12.94 5.11
CA GLY A 239 4.82 -13.22 4.97
C GLY A 239 5.67 -12.44 5.97
N TYR A 240 5.34 -11.18 6.17
CA TYR A 240 5.98 -10.30 7.14
C TYR A 240 5.85 -10.82 8.58
N ARG A 241 4.62 -11.17 8.98
CA ARG A 241 4.33 -11.82 10.27
C ARG A 241 5.20 -13.05 10.50
N LYS A 242 5.27 -13.93 9.48
CA LYS A 242 6.09 -15.14 9.57
C LYS A 242 7.56 -14.78 9.74
N PHE A 243 8.09 -13.86 8.91
CA PHE A 243 9.49 -13.44 8.97
C PHE A 243 9.85 -12.86 10.33
N ILE A 244 9.04 -11.95 10.87
CA ILE A 244 9.24 -11.33 12.19
C ILE A 244 9.26 -12.39 13.31
N ARG A 245 8.30 -13.32 13.32
CA ARG A 245 8.20 -14.35 14.35
C ARG A 245 9.34 -15.39 14.28
N ASP A 246 9.84 -15.65 13.07
CA ASP A 246 10.99 -16.53 12.88
C ASP A 246 12.33 -15.85 13.25
N ASN A 247 12.37 -14.51 13.33
CA ASN A 247 13.56 -13.70 13.58
C ASN A 247 13.31 -12.65 14.68
N PRO A 248 13.00 -13.05 15.92
CA PRO A 248 12.55 -12.12 16.97
C PRO A 248 13.66 -11.19 17.50
N ASP A 249 14.88 -11.33 17.07
CA ASP A 249 16.01 -10.52 17.53
C ASP A 249 16.31 -9.31 16.65
N LEU A 250 15.62 -9.15 15.50
CA LEU A 250 15.92 -8.14 14.48
C LEU A 250 15.84 -6.69 14.98
N PHE A 251 14.88 -6.36 15.83
CA PHE A 251 14.63 -5.01 16.31
C PHE A 251 14.92 -4.79 17.79
N THR A 252 15.69 -5.68 18.42
CA THR A 252 15.98 -5.58 19.86
C THR A 252 16.80 -4.35 20.24
N GLU A 253 17.47 -3.72 19.26
CA GLU A 253 18.25 -2.49 19.44
C GLU A 253 17.50 -1.23 18.96
N ALA A 254 16.25 -1.36 18.50
CA ALA A 254 15.47 -0.21 18.06
C ALA A 254 14.82 0.48 19.27
N ASP A 255 15.03 1.80 19.37
CA ASP A 255 14.42 2.64 20.41
C ASP A 255 12.97 3.02 20.06
N VAL A 256 12.68 3.22 18.77
CA VAL A 256 11.38 3.58 18.23
C VAL A 256 11.17 2.98 16.84
N MET A 257 9.93 2.98 16.37
CA MET A 257 9.60 2.62 14.99
C MET A 257 8.91 3.77 14.27
N TRP A 258 9.41 4.08 13.07
CA TRP A 258 8.70 4.88 12.08
C TRP A 258 7.71 3.99 11.33
N GLY A 259 6.43 4.10 11.68
CA GLY A 259 5.34 3.25 11.16
C GLY A 259 3.99 3.89 11.31
N GLY A 260 2.94 3.23 10.86
CA GLY A 260 1.60 3.81 10.68
C GLY A 260 0.77 4.11 11.94
N GLY A 261 1.33 4.02 13.15
CA GLY A 261 0.59 4.26 14.40
C GLY A 261 -0.39 3.15 14.76
N SER A 262 -1.48 3.49 15.48
CA SER A 262 -2.52 2.54 15.87
C SER A 262 -3.24 1.91 14.68
N SER A 263 -3.64 0.65 14.81
CA SER A 263 -4.24 -0.17 13.75
C SER A 263 -5.52 -0.82 14.21
N GLU A 264 -6.57 -0.80 13.37
CA GLU A 264 -7.76 -1.63 13.58
C GLU A 264 -7.45 -3.11 13.32
N GLY A 265 -8.27 -4.01 13.88
CA GLY A 265 -8.21 -5.43 13.56
C GLY A 265 -8.91 -5.74 12.24
N SER A 266 -8.36 -6.70 11.49
CA SER A 266 -8.97 -7.15 10.25
C SER A 266 -8.79 -8.65 10.06
N VAL A 267 -9.87 -9.37 9.68
CA VAL A 267 -9.79 -10.77 9.27
C VAL A 267 -10.49 -10.96 7.93
N PHE A 268 -9.79 -11.60 6.99
CA PHE A 268 -10.32 -11.91 5.67
C PHE A 268 -10.67 -13.40 5.57
N VAL A 269 -11.86 -13.68 5.06
CA VAL A 269 -12.34 -15.04 4.84
C VAL A 269 -12.95 -15.21 3.45
N GLU A 270 -12.81 -16.42 2.90
CA GLU A 270 -13.61 -16.86 1.78
C GLU A 270 -14.66 -17.86 2.26
N LEU A 271 -15.92 -17.62 1.87
CA LEU A 271 -17.00 -18.57 2.06
C LEU A 271 -17.22 -19.35 0.77
N ILE A 272 -17.18 -20.67 0.88
CA ILE A 272 -17.22 -21.56 -0.29
C ILE A 272 -18.40 -22.51 -0.17
N SER A 273 -19.34 -22.40 -1.10
CA SER A 273 -20.45 -23.36 -1.24
C SER A 273 -20.25 -24.21 -2.46
N SER A 274 -20.36 -25.54 -2.34
CA SER A 274 -20.26 -26.47 -3.45
C SER A 274 -21.37 -27.49 -3.43
N GLY A 275 -21.73 -28.01 -4.61
CA GLY A 275 -22.68 -29.10 -4.73
C GLY A 275 -22.15 -30.42 -4.16
N GLU A 276 -20.85 -30.60 -4.14
CA GLU A 276 -20.17 -31.76 -3.55
C GLU A 276 -20.36 -31.79 -2.03
N GLN A 277 -19.99 -30.72 -1.34
CA GLN A 277 -20.10 -30.62 0.13
C GLN A 277 -21.56 -30.60 0.58
N TRP A 278 -22.43 -29.90 -0.16
CA TRP A 278 -23.87 -29.87 0.13
C TRP A 278 -24.60 -31.18 -0.15
N GLY A 279 -24.03 -32.05 -0.99
CA GLY A 279 -24.69 -33.29 -1.45
C GLY A 279 -25.87 -33.04 -2.40
N ARG A 280 -25.98 -31.84 -3.00
CA ARG A 280 -27.05 -31.44 -3.92
C ARG A 280 -26.51 -30.53 -5.02
N GLY A 281 -27.15 -30.56 -6.19
CA GLY A 281 -26.71 -29.78 -7.33
C GLY A 281 -25.57 -30.44 -8.11
N PRO A 282 -24.89 -29.69 -8.97
CA PRO A 282 -23.70 -30.16 -9.64
C PRO A 282 -22.57 -30.41 -8.65
N THR A 283 -21.95 -31.58 -8.66
CA THR A 283 -20.93 -31.96 -7.68
C THR A 283 -19.52 -31.85 -8.22
N TYR A 284 -19.31 -32.27 -9.46
CA TYR A 284 -17.99 -32.41 -10.07
C TYR A 284 -17.59 -31.23 -10.95
N SER A 285 -18.53 -30.70 -11.76
CA SER A 285 -18.28 -29.64 -12.73
C SER A 285 -19.54 -28.81 -12.97
N ASN A 286 -19.37 -27.63 -13.55
CA ASN A 286 -20.48 -26.84 -14.05
C ASN A 286 -21.32 -27.64 -15.06
N ILE A 287 -22.65 -27.47 -15.04
CA ILE A 287 -23.56 -28.09 -16.00
C ILE A 287 -24.37 -27.01 -16.72
N HIS A 288 -25.10 -27.40 -17.76
CA HIS A 288 -25.94 -26.48 -18.50
C HIS A 288 -27.06 -25.89 -17.63
N GLY A 289 -27.21 -24.54 -17.60
CA GLY A 289 -28.13 -23.79 -16.75
C GLY A 289 -29.60 -24.18 -16.89
N GLY A 290 -30.03 -24.69 -18.05
CA GLY A 290 -31.39 -25.24 -18.25
C GLY A 290 -31.73 -26.41 -17.33
N ARG A 291 -30.76 -27.07 -16.72
CA ARG A 291 -30.97 -28.13 -15.72
C ARG A 291 -31.45 -27.61 -14.37
N LYS A 292 -31.43 -26.30 -14.12
CA LYS A 292 -31.94 -25.69 -12.88
C LYS A 292 -33.38 -26.13 -12.54
N ARG A 293 -34.17 -26.50 -13.54
CA ARG A 293 -35.53 -27.04 -13.35
C ARG A 293 -35.58 -28.41 -12.66
N GLN A 294 -34.47 -29.13 -12.63
CA GLN A 294 -34.36 -30.52 -12.16
C GLN A 294 -33.32 -30.68 -11.05
N VAL A 295 -32.44 -29.66 -10.86
CA VAL A 295 -31.27 -29.75 -10.01
C VAL A 295 -31.19 -28.53 -9.09
N ASP A 296 -30.80 -28.74 -7.86
CA ASP A 296 -30.50 -27.65 -6.90
C ASP A 296 -29.33 -26.81 -7.39
N ALA A 297 -29.23 -25.56 -6.91
CA ALA A 297 -28.20 -24.61 -7.31
C ALA A 297 -27.39 -24.14 -6.10
N PRO A 298 -26.12 -24.52 -5.97
CA PRO A 298 -25.23 -24.03 -4.94
C PRO A 298 -25.17 -22.50 -4.87
N ALA A 299 -25.18 -21.81 -6.02
CA ALA A 299 -25.14 -20.36 -6.08
C ALA A 299 -26.36 -19.70 -5.38
N TRP A 300 -27.57 -20.20 -5.59
CA TRP A 300 -28.75 -19.69 -4.89
C TRP A 300 -28.74 -20.00 -3.39
N ARG A 301 -28.16 -21.13 -2.99
CA ARG A 301 -27.94 -21.46 -1.58
C ARG A 301 -26.98 -20.46 -0.95
N HIS A 302 -25.88 -20.16 -1.61
CA HIS A 302 -24.86 -19.21 -1.16
C HIS A 302 -25.43 -17.79 -0.96
N ILE A 303 -26.15 -17.28 -1.97
CA ILE A 303 -26.82 -15.95 -1.86
C ILE A 303 -27.79 -15.90 -0.65
N LYS A 304 -28.54 -16.99 -0.41
CA LYS A 304 -29.43 -17.06 0.75
C LYS A 304 -28.67 -17.13 2.08
N MET A 305 -27.52 -17.77 2.10
CA MET A 305 -26.64 -17.81 3.25
C MET A 305 -26.10 -16.41 3.53
N LEU A 306 -25.56 -15.69 2.51
CA LEU A 306 -25.09 -14.32 2.68
C LEU A 306 -26.16 -13.39 3.24
N ALA A 307 -27.40 -13.52 2.81
CA ALA A 307 -28.52 -12.73 3.33
C ALA A 307 -28.85 -12.99 4.81
N THR A 308 -28.27 -13.99 5.46
CA THR A 308 -28.41 -14.20 6.92
C THR A 308 -27.35 -13.47 7.72
N LEU A 309 -26.27 -13.02 7.08
CA LEU A 309 -25.12 -12.42 7.75
C LEU A 309 -25.31 -10.94 8.04
N VAL A 310 -26.22 -10.27 7.35
CA VAL A 310 -26.50 -8.84 7.48
C VAL A 310 -28.01 -8.59 7.63
N ASP A 311 -28.36 -7.41 8.13
CA ASP A 311 -29.74 -6.95 8.18
C ASP A 311 -30.29 -6.54 6.78
N ASP A 312 -31.55 -6.14 6.73
CA ASP A 312 -32.19 -5.73 5.47
C ASP A 312 -31.53 -4.51 4.79
N THR A 313 -30.76 -3.71 5.53
CA THR A 313 -30.01 -2.57 4.98
C THR A 313 -28.63 -2.98 4.46
N GLY A 314 -28.10 -4.12 4.88
CA GLY A 314 -26.76 -4.59 4.61
C GLY A 314 -25.66 -3.94 5.49
N ASN A 315 -26.04 -3.05 6.42
CA ASN A 315 -25.08 -2.28 7.22
C ASN A 315 -24.79 -2.91 8.58
N ARG A 316 -25.70 -3.70 9.12
CA ARG A 316 -25.53 -4.33 10.44
C ARG A 316 -25.21 -5.81 10.29
N VAL A 317 -24.14 -6.26 10.92
CA VAL A 317 -23.78 -7.68 11.01
C VAL A 317 -24.75 -8.41 11.93
N MET A 318 -25.32 -9.53 11.47
CA MET A 318 -26.34 -10.31 12.17
C MET A 318 -25.79 -11.63 12.76
N ILE A 319 -24.47 -11.76 12.82
CA ILE A 319 -23.80 -12.88 13.48
C ILE A 319 -23.97 -12.74 14.98
N ASP A 320 -24.49 -13.77 15.64
CA ASP A 320 -24.75 -13.76 17.09
C ASP A 320 -23.44 -13.49 17.85
N GLY A 321 -23.49 -12.54 18.77
CA GLY A 321 -22.35 -12.16 19.61
C GLY A 321 -21.28 -11.29 18.92
N PHE A 322 -21.48 -10.88 17.67
CA PHE A 322 -20.48 -10.09 16.94
C PHE A 322 -20.10 -8.79 17.63
N TYR A 323 -21.02 -8.16 18.33
CA TYR A 323 -20.84 -6.89 19.05
C TYR A 323 -20.65 -7.04 20.56
N ASP A 324 -20.59 -8.26 21.11
CA ASP A 324 -20.66 -8.47 22.57
C ASP A 324 -19.36 -8.11 23.30
N ASP A 325 -18.21 -8.20 22.63
CA ASP A 325 -16.88 -8.07 23.24
C ASP A 325 -16.24 -6.68 23.03
N ILE A 326 -17.00 -5.70 22.54
CA ILE A 326 -16.48 -4.36 22.24
C ILE A 326 -16.23 -3.60 23.54
N VAL A 327 -15.03 -3.05 23.70
CA VAL A 327 -14.72 -2.10 24.76
C VAL A 327 -15.35 -0.75 24.42
N PRO A 328 -16.12 -0.13 25.34
CA PRO A 328 -16.61 1.23 25.13
C PRO A 328 -15.45 2.22 24.96
N LEU A 329 -15.68 3.28 24.19
CA LEU A 329 -14.76 4.40 24.11
C LEU A 329 -14.52 5.00 25.50
N THR A 330 -13.29 5.43 25.75
CA THR A 330 -12.94 6.22 26.92
C THR A 330 -13.46 7.66 26.79
N GLU A 331 -13.48 8.41 27.88
CA GLU A 331 -13.85 9.84 27.83
C GLU A 331 -12.89 10.66 26.93
N ALA A 332 -11.62 10.28 26.89
CA ALA A 332 -10.61 10.92 26.03
C ALA A 332 -10.88 10.61 24.54
N GLU A 333 -11.12 9.35 24.19
CA GLU A 333 -11.45 8.95 22.82
C GLU A 333 -12.76 9.59 22.33
N GLU A 334 -13.77 9.73 23.20
CA GLU A 334 -15.00 10.45 22.86
C GLU A 334 -14.74 11.94 22.61
N ALA A 335 -13.86 12.58 23.40
CA ALA A 335 -13.49 13.98 23.21
C ALA A 335 -12.80 14.20 21.86
N ILE A 336 -11.88 13.30 21.47
CA ILE A 336 -11.22 13.32 20.14
C ILE A 336 -12.25 13.26 19.01
N LEU A 337 -13.22 12.34 19.12
CA LEU A 337 -14.25 12.17 18.09
C LEU A 337 -15.18 13.38 18.02
N MET A 338 -15.48 14.03 19.16
CA MET A 338 -16.29 15.24 19.20
C MET A 338 -15.55 16.41 18.53
N GLU A 339 -14.27 16.61 18.84
CA GLU A 339 -13.43 17.64 18.20
C GLU A 339 -13.32 17.41 16.70
N ALA A 340 -13.04 16.17 16.28
CA ALA A 340 -12.98 15.81 14.85
C ALA A 340 -14.32 16.00 14.12
N ALA A 341 -15.43 16.01 14.83
CA ALA A 341 -16.76 16.22 14.27
C ALA A 341 -17.14 17.70 14.13
N GLU A 342 -16.53 18.62 14.92
CA GLU A 342 -16.89 20.05 14.92
C GLU A 342 -16.70 20.71 13.54
N ASP A 343 -15.61 20.38 12.86
CA ASP A 343 -15.25 20.92 11.54
C ASP A 343 -15.51 19.94 10.38
N PHE A 344 -16.15 18.79 10.66
CA PHE A 344 -16.39 17.75 9.65
C PHE A 344 -17.68 18.00 8.87
N ASP A 345 -17.52 18.47 7.63
CA ASP A 345 -18.63 18.61 6.68
C ASP A 345 -18.92 17.28 5.97
N VAL A 346 -20.04 16.64 6.36
CA VAL A 346 -20.45 15.33 5.84
C VAL A 346 -20.72 15.35 4.34
N GLU A 347 -21.28 16.44 3.79
CA GLU A 347 -21.59 16.54 2.35
C GLU A 347 -20.31 16.69 1.53
N VAL A 348 -19.39 17.56 1.97
CA VAL A 348 -18.07 17.74 1.33
C VAL A 348 -17.24 16.47 1.41
N ALA A 349 -17.27 15.76 2.53
CA ALA A 349 -16.56 14.50 2.69
C ALA A 349 -17.13 13.40 1.77
N ALA A 350 -18.46 13.32 1.63
CA ALA A 350 -19.11 12.39 0.71
C ALA A 350 -18.74 12.69 -0.76
N GLU A 351 -18.71 13.97 -1.15
CA GLU A 351 -18.28 14.37 -2.49
C GLU A 351 -16.83 13.96 -2.77
N ARG A 352 -15.91 14.19 -1.81
CA ARG A 352 -14.50 13.81 -1.93
C ARG A 352 -14.29 12.30 -2.08
N LEU A 353 -15.11 11.50 -1.38
CA LEU A 353 -15.08 10.03 -1.51
C LEU A 353 -15.82 9.53 -2.76
N GLY A 354 -16.54 10.39 -3.47
CA GLY A 354 -17.35 9.99 -4.64
C GLY A 354 -18.57 9.13 -4.26
N VAL A 355 -19.09 9.27 -3.03
CA VAL A 355 -20.28 8.55 -2.56
C VAL A 355 -21.48 9.49 -2.49
N ALA A 356 -22.68 8.94 -2.70
CA ALA A 356 -23.90 9.74 -2.69
C ALA A 356 -24.27 10.25 -1.28
N ARG A 357 -23.91 9.49 -0.25
CA ARG A 357 -24.10 9.85 1.17
C ARG A 357 -23.37 8.84 2.07
N PHE A 358 -23.12 9.22 3.31
CA PHE A 358 -22.74 8.29 4.37
C PHE A 358 -23.96 7.54 4.93
N ILE A 359 -23.73 6.58 5.80
CA ILE A 359 -24.79 5.83 6.52
C ILE A 359 -25.54 6.75 7.49
N SER A 360 -24.84 7.73 8.08
CA SER A 360 -25.38 8.75 8.96
C SER A 360 -25.13 10.15 8.41
N ASP A 361 -26.01 11.09 8.73
CA ASP A 361 -25.83 12.52 8.45
C ASP A 361 -25.26 13.27 9.68
N ASP A 362 -25.01 12.58 10.79
CA ASP A 362 -24.41 13.11 12.01
C ASP A 362 -22.87 13.05 11.90
N PRO A 363 -22.15 14.18 11.92
CA PRO A 363 -20.69 14.22 11.83
C PRO A 363 -19.99 13.34 12.87
N TYR A 364 -20.46 13.36 14.13
CA TYR A 364 -19.89 12.54 15.19
C TYR A 364 -20.04 11.04 14.89
N GLU A 365 -21.23 10.60 14.49
CA GLU A 365 -21.47 9.20 14.14
C GLU A 365 -20.64 8.75 12.94
N VAL A 366 -20.43 9.62 11.94
CA VAL A 366 -19.56 9.31 10.78
C VAL A 366 -18.10 9.15 11.22
N GLN A 367 -17.60 10.07 12.05
CA GLN A 367 -16.24 9.99 12.61
C GLN A 367 -16.07 8.75 13.49
N LYS A 368 -17.03 8.46 14.35
CA LYS A 368 -17.03 7.27 15.21
C LYS A 368 -17.04 5.97 14.38
N MET A 369 -17.90 5.87 13.38
CA MET A 369 -17.94 4.69 12.50
C MET A 369 -16.64 4.52 11.71
N SER A 370 -16.00 5.62 11.29
CA SER A 370 -14.75 5.57 10.57
C SER A 370 -13.56 5.07 11.41
N ARG A 371 -13.56 5.36 12.72
CA ARG A 371 -12.41 5.10 13.60
C ARG A 371 -12.62 3.98 14.61
N TYR A 372 -13.88 3.66 14.91
CA TYR A 372 -14.26 2.68 15.93
C TYR A 372 -15.43 1.79 15.51
N GLY A 373 -15.76 1.79 14.23
CA GLY A 373 -16.85 0.99 13.69
C GLY A 373 -16.39 -0.42 13.33
N GLN A 374 -17.29 -1.38 13.58
CA GLN A 374 -17.11 -2.76 13.12
C GLN A 374 -17.89 -2.96 11.83
N SER A 375 -17.33 -3.72 10.92
CA SER A 375 -18.00 -4.00 9.65
C SER A 375 -17.71 -5.40 9.12
N MET A 376 -18.59 -5.86 8.25
CA MET A 376 -18.37 -7.00 7.37
C MET A 376 -18.64 -6.53 5.94
N ASN A 377 -17.63 -6.51 5.11
CA ASN A 377 -17.76 -6.18 3.70
C ASN A 377 -17.84 -7.45 2.84
N LEU A 378 -18.52 -7.36 1.70
CA LEU A 378 -18.49 -8.34 0.62
C LEU A 378 -17.55 -7.81 -0.48
N ASP A 379 -16.27 -8.20 -0.44
CA ASP A 379 -15.24 -7.72 -1.37
C ASP A 379 -15.41 -8.27 -2.79
N GLY A 380 -15.99 -9.47 -2.91
CA GLY A 380 -16.22 -10.09 -4.20
C GLY A 380 -17.03 -11.37 -4.09
N ILE A 381 -17.69 -11.72 -5.20
CA ILE A 381 -18.44 -12.96 -5.35
C ILE A 381 -18.26 -13.47 -6.78
N TRP A 382 -17.94 -14.75 -6.95
CA TRP A 382 -17.70 -15.32 -8.28
C TRP A 382 -18.13 -16.78 -8.41
N ALA A 383 -18.69 -17.11 -9.59
CA ALA A 383 -19.08 -18.46 -9.99
C ALA A 383 -19.46 -18.53 -11.46
N GLY A 384 -19.28 -19.67 -12.10
CA GLY A 384 -19.85 -19.95 -13.42
C GLY A 384 -19.33 -19.07 -14.54
N ASN A 385 -20.24 -18.40 -15.26
CA ASN A 385 -19.91 -17.52 -16.40
C ASN A 385 -19.79 -16.06 -15.91
N MET A 386 -18.57 -15.53 -15.91
CA MET A 386 -18.24 -14.16 -15.48
C MET A 386 -17.90 -13.23 -16.65
N PHE A 387 -18.04 -13.68 -17.89
CA PHE A 387 -17.78 -12.84 -19.06
C PHE A 387 -18.99 -11.95 -19.37
N GLU A 388 -18.75 -10.67 -19.57
CA GLU A 388 -19.76 -9.74 -20.02
C GLU A 388 -20.22 -10.06 -21.45
N GLY A 389 -21.50 -9.85 -21.71
CA GLY A 389 -22.12 -10.18 -22.99
C GLY A 389 -22.22 -11.69 -23.20
N GLY A 390 -22.86 -12.11 -24.24
CA GLY A 390 -23.08 -13.51 -24.56
C GLY A 390 -24.08 -14.22 -23.65
N SER A 391 -24.45 -15.44 -24.03
CA SER A 391 -25.53 -16.20 -23.39
C SER A 391 -25.05 -17.56 -22.86
N GLY A 392 -24.00 -17.59 -22.07
CA GLY A 392 -23.49 -18.84 -21.47
C GLY A 392 -24.39 -19.31 -20.33
N ALA A 393 -25.32 -20.24 -20.60
CA ALA A 393 -26.21 -20.80 -19.60
C ALA A 393 -25.49 -21.85 -18.75
N ILE A 394 -24.96 -21.45 -17.59
CA ILE A 394 -24.20 -22.32 -16.68
C ILE A 394 -24.94 -22.44 -15.34
N LEU A 395 -25.00 -23.64 -14.78
CA LEU A 395 -25.32 -23.91 -13.37
C LEU A 395 -24.00 -24.31 -12.70
N PRO A 396 -23.41 -23.42 -11.88
CA PRO A 396 -22.11 -23.68 -11.27
C PRO A 396 -22.17 -24.74 -10.19
N ASN A 397 -21.11 -25.54 -10.11
CA ASN A 397 -20.93 -26.52 -9.04
C ASN A 397 -20.33 -25.92 -7.75
N ARG A 398 -19.66 -24.74 -7.86
CA ARG A 398 -19.00 -24.05 -6.76
C ARG A 398 -19.19 -22.55 -6.91
N ILE A 399 -19.34 -21.86 -5.78
CA ILE A 399 -19.37 -20.41 -5.67
C ILE A 399 -18.55 -19.97 -4.47
N VAL A 400 -17.85 -18.87 -4.61
CA VAL A 400 -16.99 -18.27 -3.57
C VAL A 400 -17.41 -16.83 -3.38
N SER A 401 -17.45 -16.38 -2.13
CA SER A 401 -17.47 -14.97 -1.77
C SER A 401 -16.31 -14.65 -0.83
N LYS A 402 -15.72 -13.46 -0.99
CA LYS A 402 -14.66 -12.95 -0.14
C LYS A 402 -15.21 -11.85 0.74
N HIS A 403 -14.85 -11.89 2.01
CA HIS A 403 -15.30 -10.95 3.02
C HIS A 403 -14.12 -10.46 3.85
N ASN A 404 -14.14 -9.18 4.24
CA ASN A 404 -13.32 -8.69 5.31
C ASN A 404 -14.20 -8.24 6.48
N PHE A 405 -13.75 -8.58 7.67
CA PHE A 405 -14.31 -8.08 8.93
C PHE A 405 -13.34 -7.07 9.50
N ARG A 406 -13.83 -5.88 9.84
CA ARG A 406 -13.08 -4.87 10.59
C ARG A 406 -13.56 -4.94 12.02
N TYR A 407 -12.61 -4.95 12.95
CA TYR A 407 -12.91 -5.12 14.36
C TYR A 407 -12.02 -4.26 15.25
N VAL A 408 -12.46 -4.02 16.46
CA VAL A 408 -11.91 -3.06 17.41
C VAL A 408 -11.39 -3.78 18.66
N PRO A 409 -10.71 -3.07 19.58
CA PRO A 409 -10.16 -3.67 20.79
C PRO A 409 -11.10 -4.62 21.51
N ASN A 410 -10.51 -5.66 22.07
CA ASN A 410 -11.10 -6.82 22.72
C ASN A 410 -11.78 -7.84 21.78
N GLN A 411 -11.99 -7.53 20.50
CA GLN A 411 -12.38 -8.53 19.52
C GLN A 411 -11.12 -9.20 18.94
N THR A 412 -11.26 -10.42 18.42
CA THR A 412 -10.19 -11.13 17.75
C THR A 412 -10.68 -11.82 16.49
N GLY A 413 -9.83 -11.92 15.45
CA GLY A 413 -10.18 -12.61 14.22
C GLY A 413 -10.61 -14.08 14.44
N PRO A 414 -9.88 -14.90 15.22
CA PRO A 414 -10.31 -16.26 15.52
C PRO A 414 -11.69 -16.36 16.18
N ASP A 415 -12.05 -15.45 17.09
CA ASP A 415 -13.37 -15.44 17.72
C ASP A 415 -14.48 -15.07 16.71
N ILE A 416 -14.23 -14.07 15.85
CA ILE A 416 -15.15 -13.69 14.77
C ILE A 416 -15.39 -14.88 13.82
N VAL A 417 -14.34 -15.61 13.43
CA VAL A 417 -14.46 -16.79 12.58
C VAL A 417 -15.26 -17.90 13.26
N ASN A 418 -15.06 -18.12 14.56
CA ASN A 418 -15.83 -19.08 15.34
C ASN A 418 -17.31 -18.70 15.44
N LYS A 419 -17.62 -17.42 15.68
CA LYS A 419 -19.00 -16.88 15.70
C LYS A 419 -19.66 -17.01 14.33
N LEU A 420 -18.91 -16.72 13.25
CA LEU A 420 -19.36 -16.93 11.87
C LEU A 420 -19.70 -18.41 11.61
N ARG A 421 -18.82 -19.34 12.00
CA ARG A 421 -19.08 -20.78 11.87
C ARG A 421 -20.36 -21.20 12.61
N ALA A 422 -20.51 -20.77 13.87
CA ALA A 422 -21.69 -21.07 14.66
C ALA A 422 -22.98 -20.49 14.05
N HIS A 423 -22.91 -19.28 13.46
CA HIS A 423 -24.02 -18.67 12.74
C HIS A 423 -24.43 -19.49 11.51
N LEU A 424 -23.44 -19.90 10.69
CA LEU A 424 -23.72 -20.71 9.51
C LEU A 424 -24.34 -22.06 9.89
N ASP A 425 -23.85 -22.73 10.92
CA ASP A 425 -24.39 -23.99 11.42
C ASP A 425 -25.84 -23.82 11.94
N LYS A 426 -26.10 -22.77 12.73
CA LYS A 426 -27.43 -22.42 13.22
C LYS A 426 -28.46 -22.23 12.09
N HIS A 427 -28.02 -21.72 10.94
CA HIS A 427 -28.86 -21.46 9.78
C HIS A 427 -28.90 -22.62 8.76
N GLY A 428 -28.30 -23.77 9.09
CA GLY A 428 -28.29 -24.98 8.23
C GLY A 428 -27.31 -24.90 7.05
N TYR A 429 -26.16 -24.23 7.24
CA TYR A 429 -25.09 -24.07 6.27
C TYR A 429 -23.78 -24.70 6.75
N GLU A 430 -23.85 -25.84 7.44
CA GLU A 430 -22.71 -26.59 7.99
C GLU A 430 -21.73 -27.04 6.91
N ASP A 431 -22.24 -27.22 5.70
CA ASP A 431 -21.48 -27.64 4.51
C ASP A 431 -20.66 -26.51 3.87
N VAL A 432 -20.86 -25.25 4.28
CA VAL A 432 -20.10 -24.12 3.74
C VAL A 432 -18.71 -24.11 4.36
N GLU A 433 -17.70 -24.15 3.53
CA GLU A 433 -16.31 -24.03 3.95
C GLU A 433 -15.97 -22.57 4.26
N ILE A 434 -15.25 -22.34 5.34
CA ILE A 434 -14.63 -21.05 5.69
C ILE A 434 -13.12 -21.20 5.49
N ASN A 435 -12.57 -20.50 4.51
CA ASN A 435 -11.13 -20.39 4.29
C ASN A 435 -10.65 -19.06 4.86
N VAL A 436 -9.83 -19.08 5.89
CA VAL A 436 -9.22 -17.87 6.46
C VAL A 436 -8.02 -17.51 5.60
N VAL A 437 -8.06 -16.31 5.01
CA VAL A 437 -6.99 -15.78 4.12
C VAL A 437 -5.88 -15.14 4.94
N GLY A 438 -6.25 -14.44 6.00
CA GLY A 438 -5.33 -13.78 6.92
C GLY A 438 -6.06 -13.06 8.03
N ASP A 439 -5.33 -12.71 9.06
CA ASP A 439 -5.80 -11.99 10.25
C ASP A 439 -4.71 -11.02 10.71
N VAL A 440 -5.04 -9.75 10.83
CA VAL A 440 -4.20 -8.71 11.44
C VAL A 440 -4.90 -8.25 12.71
N PRO A 441 -4.40 -8.61 13.89
CA PRO A 441 -4.92 -8.10 15.15
C PRO A 441 -4.84 -6.57 15.25
N TRP A 442 -5.77 -5.98 15.97
CA TRP A 442 -5.71 -4.57 16.32
C TRP A 442 -4.52 -4.26 17.23
N ALA A 443 -4.04 -3.02 17.17
CA ALA A 443 -3.05 -2.50 18.10
C ALA A 443 -3.32 -1.04 18.40
N LYS A 444 -3.24 -0.66 19.67
CA LYS A 444 -3.27 0.73 20.13
C LYS A 444 -1.86 1.18 20.47
N MET A 445 -1.51 2.37 20.04
CA MET A 445 -0.24 3.02 20.31
C MET A 445 -0.43 4.18 21.26
N ASP A 446 0.60 4.43 22.05
CA ASP A 446 0.73 5.59 22.89
C ASP A 446 1.42 6.72 22.11
N ASP A 447 0.87 7.91 22.18
CA ASP A 447 1.40 9.13 21.57
C ASP A 447 2.47 9.82 22.44
N ASP A 448 2.70 9.33 23.67
CA ASP A 448 3.66 9.89 24.61
C ASP A 448 5.04 9.22 24.48
N ASN A 449 5.67 9.40 23.32
CA ASN A 449 7.03 8.92 23.06
C ASN A 449 7.88 9.98 22.35
N GLU A 450 9.20 9.81 22.39
CA GLU A 450 10.15 10.80 21.85
C GLU A 450 9.95 11.09 20.36
N LEU A 451 9.58 10.08 19.56
CA LEU A 451 9.33 10.27 18.13
C LEU A 451 8.03 11.05 17.91
N SER A 452 6.96 10.75 18.65
CA SER A 452 5.71 11.50 18.59
C SER A 452 5.93 12.97 18.96
N MET A 453 6.76 13.26 19.98
CA MET A 453 7.12 14.63 20.36
C MET A 453 7.88 15.35 19.25
N ALA A 454 8.87 14.70 18.64
CA ALA A 454 9.62 15.25 17.51
C ALA A 454 8.72 15.56 16.30
N ILE A 455 7.75 14.67 16.01
CA ILE A 455 6.75 14.88 14.95
C ILE A 455 5.84 16.08 15.26
N ARG A 456 5.47 16.30 16.53
CA ARG A 456 4.68 17.48 16.93
C ARG A 456 5.44 18.78 16.70
N GLU A 457 6.70 18.86 17.12
CA GLU A 457 7.57 20.01 16.87
C GLU A 457 7.72 20.30 15.37
N MET A 458 7.95 19.26 14.58
CA MET A 458 7.98 19.35 13.12
C MET A 458 6.65 19.90 12.57
N ARG A 459 5.50 19.40 13.01
CA ARG A 459 4.19 19.84 12.51
C ARG A 459 3.93 21.32 12.83
N GLU A 460 4.32 21.80 14.02
CA GLU A 460 4.27 23.23 14.36
C GLU A 460 5.17 24.04 13.44
N THR A 461 6.40 23.60 13.21
CA THR A 461 7.35 24.25 12.29
C THR A 461 6.79 24.39 10.88
N PHE A 462 6.01 23.42 10.41
CA PHE A 462 5.40 23.43 9.08
C PHE A 462 3.99 24.06 9.04
N GLY A 463 3.50 24.61 10.14
CA GLY A 463 2.16 25.21 10.21
C GLY A 463 1.04 24.21 9.94
N ALA A 464 1.31 22.91 10.15
CA ALA A 464 0.36 21.83 9.86
C ALA A 464 -0.62 21.57 11.02
N GLY A 465 -0.51 22.33 12.12
CA GLY A 465 -1.27 22.12 13.34
C GLY A 465 -0.91 20.82 14.06
N ASN A 466 -1.15 20.77 15.32
CA ASN A 466 -1.01 19.57 16.14
C ASN A 466 -2.37 19.15 16.66
N PRO A 467 -2.69 17.87 16.69
CA PRO A 467 -3.78 17.40 17.53
C PRO A 467 -3.41 17.68 18.99
N GLU A 468 -4.27 18.38 19.71
CA GLU A 468 -4.20 18.54 21.16
C GLU A 468 -5.53 18.05 21.77
N PRO A 469 -5.53 17.38 22.89
CA PRO A 469 -4.39 16.94 23.72
C PRO A 469 -3.61 15.75 23.13
N ILE A 470 -2.47 15.40 23.77
CA ILE A 470 -1.76 14.15 23.54
C ILE A 470 -2.67 13.01 24.00
N TYR A 471 -2.86 12.03 23.15
CA TYR A 471 -3.72 10.90 23.43
C TYR A 471 -2.88 9.72 23.89
N GLU A 472 -3.22 9.15 25.06
CA GLU A 472 -2.55 7.95 25.56
C GLU A 472 -2.74 6.76 24.59
N GLU A 473 -3.88 6.69 23.89
CA GLU A 473 -4.15 5.63 22.90
C GLU A 473 -5.07 6.12 21.78
N THR A 474 -4.75 5.78 20.53
CA THR A 474 -5.57 6.13 19.35
C THR A 474 -5.86 4.91 18.48
N ILE A 475 -7.02 4.89 17.81
CA ILE A 475 -7.35 3.89 16.79
C ILE A 475 -7.58 4.60 15.46
N LEU A 476 -6.94 4.08 14.42
CA LEU A 476 -7.12 4.55 13.05
C LEU A 476 -8.04 3.60 12.28
N GLY A 477 -8.80 4.14 11.32
CA GLY A 477 -9.56 3.36 10.35
C GLY A 477 -8.64 2.83 9.24
N GLY A 478 -7.90 1.80 9.52
CA GLY A 478 -6.98 1.13 8.60
C GLY A 478 -6.20 0.06 9.34
N TYR A 479 -5.63 -0.91 8.64
CA TYR A 479 -4.80 -1.93 9.26
C TYR A 479 -3.38 -1.92 8.66
N TRP A 480 -2.42 -2.28 9.49
CA TRP A 480 -1.06 -2.65 9.16
C TRP A 480 -0.55 -3.55 10.31
N PRO A 481 0.57 -4.27 10.19
CA PRO A 481 0.96 -5.27 11.19
C PRO A 481 1.53 -4.67 12.50
N ALA A 482 0.96 -3.57 12.98
CA ALA A 482 1.35 -2.86 14.21
C ALA A 482 1.47 -3.77 15.43
N TYR A 483 0.56 -4.73 15.57
CA TYR A 483 0.52 -5.65 16.71
C TYR A 483 1.83 -6.43 16.92
N LEU A 484 2.62 -6.64 15.86
CA LEU A 484 3.93 -7.31 15.97
C LEU A 484 4.93 -6.48 16.79
N PHE A 485 4.75 -5.17 16.82
CA PHE A 485 5.63 -4.21 17.49
C PHE A 485 5.03 -3.67 18.79
N ALA A 486 3.72 -3.85 18.99
CA ALA A 486 2.95 -3.39 20.13
C ALA A 486 2.66 -4.48 21.17
N GLY A 487 3.61 -5.38 21.40
CA GLY A 487 3.56 -6.38 22.44
C GLY A 487 3.39 -7.85 21.99
N ASP A 488 3.17 -8.17 20.70
CA ASP A 488 3.15 -9.58 20.25
C ASP A 488 4.57 -10.16 20.16
N VAL A 489 5.51 -9.47 19.52
CA VAL A 489 6.92 -9.87 19.40
C VAL A 489 7.84 -8.85 20.04
N TYR A 490 7.60 -7.57 19.78
CA TYR A 490 8.33 -6.44 20.33
C TYR A 490 7.38 -5.53 21.12
N ASP A 491 7.95 -4.66 21.95
CA ASP A 491 7.26 -3.58 22.65
C ASP A 491 8.04 -2.28 22.36
N ILE A 492 7.86 -1.76 21.13
CA ILE A 492 8.59 -0.61 20.61
C ILE A 492 7.60 0.53 20.39
N PRO A 493 7.86 1.74 20.93
CA PRO A 493 7.04 2.91 20.64
C PRO A 493 6.98 3.19 19.13
N ILE A 494 5.78 3.47 18.60
CA ILE A 494 5.57 3.67 17.15
C ILE A 494 4.97 5.05 16.93
N ALA A 495 5.52 5.78 15.97
CA ALA A 495 4.90 6.97 15.42
C ALA A 495 5.34 7.17 13.97
N ASP A 496 4.55 7.88 13.19
CA ASP A 496 4.97 8.47 11.94
C ASP A 496 4.36 9.87 11.78
N GLY A 497 4.98 10.69 10.96
CA GLY A 497 4.41 11.99 10.66
C GLY A 497 5.19 12.73 9.59
N TYR A 498 4.43 13.36 8.71
CA TYR A 498 4.93 14.18 7.61
C TYR A 498 3.81 15.14 7.18
N VAL A 499 4.14 16.08 6.31
CA VAL A 499 3.16 16.95 5.67
C VAL A 499 3.01 16.56 4.19
N GLY A 500 1.86 16.82 3.60
CA GLY A 500 1.58 16.44 2.21
C GLY A 500 0.96 15.04 2.09
N GLY A 501 1.01 14.46 0.91
CA GLY A 501 0.44 13.12 0.64
C GLY A 501 -0.15 12.97 -0.75
N GLY A 502 -1.19 12.17 -0.84
CA GLY A 502 -1.90 11.85 -2.08
C GLY A 502 -3.32 11.41 -1.81
N GLY A 503 -3.89 10.65 -2.73
CA GLY A 503 -5.23 10.12 -2.56
C GLY A 503 -5.56 8.99 -3.53
N GLY A 504 -6.79 8.46 -3.41
CA GLY A 504 -7.30 7.42 -4.30
C GLY A 504 -6.68 6.05 -4.08
N ALA A 505 -6.15 5.75 -2.88
CA ALA A 505 -5.67 4.42 -2.55
C ALA A 505 -6.70 3.34 -2.93
N HIS A 506 -6.25 2.24 -3.54
CA HIS A 506 -7.05 1.12 -4.07
C HIS A 506 -8.00 1.47 -5.24
N ALA A 507 -8.21 2.75 -5.55
CA ALA A 507 -9.07 3.20 -6.64
C ALA A 507 -8.30 3.44 -7.95
N ALA A 508 -9.02 3.68 -9.03
CA ALA A 508 -8.45 4.18 -10.27
C ALA A 508 -7.97 5.63 -10.07
N ASN A 509 -6.90 6.00 -10.77
CA ASN A 509 -6.26 7.32 -10.66
C ASN A 509 -5.71 7.64 -9.27
N GLU A 510 -5.26 6.62 -8.56
CA GLU A 510 -4.44 6.82 -7.36
C GLU A 510 -3.29 7.77 -7.68
N TYR A 511 -3.06 8.76 -6.80
CA TYR A 511 -2.11 9.84 -7.08
C TYR A 511 -1.32 10.27 -5.85
N PHE A 512 -0.14 10.85 -6.10
CA PHE A 512 0.70 11.50 -5.10
C PHE A 512 0.98 12.95 -5.52
N ILE A 513 0.92 13.89 -4.56
CA ILE A 513 1.04 15.32 -4.82
C ILE A 513 2.51 15.69 -4.95
N ILE A 514 2.91 16.15 -6.13
CA ILE A 514 4.27 16.62 -6.41
C ILE A 514 4.41 18.10 -6.08
N GLU A 515 3.51 18.95 -6.58
CA GLU A 515 3.47 20.38 -6.25
C GLU A 515 2.27 20.67 -5.36
N GLY A 516 2.52 21.18 -4.16
CA GLY A 516 1.49 21.52 -3.18
C GLY A 516 0.58 22.67 -3.62
N ALA A 517 -0.60 22.76 -2.99
CA ALA A 517 -1.53 23.89 -3.20
C ALA A 517 -2.41 24.09 -1.95
N GLY A 518 -2.83 25.34 -1.72
CA GLY A 518 -3.64 25.72 -0.55
C GLY A 518 -2.96 25.26 0.75
N ASN A 519 -3.67 24.53 1.59
CA ASN A 519 -3.16 24.02 2.86
C ASN A 519 -2.48 22.65 2.75
N THR A 520 -1.90 22.33 1.59
CA THR A 520 -1.26 21.04 1.36
C THR A 520 0.13 21.23 0.77
N TYR A 521 1.14 20.60 1.36
CA TYR A 521 2.48 20.53 0.81
C TYR A 521 2.56 19.48 -0.31
N GLY A 522 3.52 19.67 -1.23
CA GLY A 522 3.95 18.66 -2.19
C GLY A 522 5.12 17.82 -1.66
N MET A 523 5.71 17.03 -2.56
CA MET A 523 6.79 16.09 -2.24
C MET A 523 8.00 16.75 -1.54
N ALA A 524 8.48 17.89 -2.01
CA ALA A 524 9.59 18.61 -1.37
C ALA A 524 9.27 19.01 0.08
N GLY A 525 8.02 19.45 0.33
CA GLY A 525 7.58 19.77 1.69
C GLY A 525 7.54 18.53 2.58
N MET A 526 7.09 17.40 2.06
CA MET A 526 7.11 16.11 2.78
C MET A 526 8.54 15.70 3.15
N GLU A 527 9.47 15.73 2.19
CA GLU A 527 10.88 15.37 2.42
C GLU A 527 11.52 16.27 3.49
N LYS A 528 11.25 17.57 3.42
CA LYS A 528 11.74 18.54 4.44
C LYS A 528 11.15 18.26 5.82
N SER A 529 9.86 17.93 5.90
CA SER A 529 9.23 17.61 7.18
C SER A 529 9.79 16.34 7.80
N ILE A 530 10.03 15.30 7.00
CA ILE A 530 10.68 14.06 7.44
C ILE A 530 12.09 14.36 7.95
N ALA A 531 12.89 15.12 7.19
CA ALA A 531 14.24 15.50 7.62
C ALA A 531 14.21 16.27 8.95
N THR A 532 13.28 17.21 9.12
CA THR A 532 13.11 17.94 10.39
C THR A 532 12.77 16.99 11.54
N ALA A 533 11.78 16.10 11.37
CA ALA A 533 11.39 15.15 12.41
C ALA A 533 12.56 14.24 12.84
N ILE A 534 13.42 13.83 11.90
CA ILE A 534 14.61 13.01 12.20
C ILE A 534 15.64 13.81 13.01
N TYR A 535 15.89 15.08 12.68
CA TYR A 535 16.80 15.94 13.46
C TYR A 535 16.24 16.25 14.85
N GLU A 536 14.92 16.51 14.97
CA GLU A 536 14.23 16.70 16.25
C GLU A 536 14.35 15.46 17.13
N TYR A 537 14.05 14.28 16.57
CA TYR A 537 14.15 13.01 17.28
C TYR A 537 15.59 12.73 17.76
N ALA A 538 16.59 13.08 16.95
CA ALA A 538 18.00 12.96 17.32
C ALA A 538 18.46 13.99 18.38
N GLY A 539 17.60 14.95 18.79
CA GLY A 539 17.97 16.03 19.72
C GLY A 539 18.95 17.02 19.12
N LEU A 540 18.96 17.21 17.81
CA LEU A 540 19.92 18.05 17.10
C LEU A 540 19.31 19.39 16.61
N ASN A 541 18.09 19.73 17.02
CA ASN A 541 17.45 21.03 16.72
C ASN A 541 17.07 21.80 17.99
N GLU A 542 17.70 21.56 19.13
CA GLU A 542 17.43 22.25 20.39
C GLU A 542 17.94 23.69 20.36
N GLU A 543 17.25 24.62 21.06
CA GLU A 543 17.78 25.96 21.36
C GLU A 543 19.01 25.86 22.29
N GLU A 544 20.13 26.55 21.95
CA GLU A 544 21.33 26.63 22.80
C GLU A 544 21.07 27.34 24.15
#